data_6f0b95c6e0350b63490108f2ad6598f6
#
_entry.id   6f0b95c6e0350b63490108f2ad6598f6
#
_cell.length_a   1.000
_cell.length_b   1.000
_cell.length_c   1.000
_cell.angle_alpha   90.00
_cell.angle_beta   90.00
_cell.angle_gamma   90.00
#
_symmetry.space_group_name_H-M   'P 1'
#
loop_
_entity.id
_entity.type
_entity.pdbx_description
1 polymer ?
#
loop_
_entity_poly.entity_id
_entity_poly.type
_entity_poly.pdbx_seq_one_letter_code
_entity_poly.pdbx_strand_id
1 'polypeptide(L)'
;MSDLTGQNILLGVTGGIAAYKSPDLVRRLRERGAAVQVVMTPGASRFVTPLTFQAVSGRPVRDELWDPQGEASMGHIELARWASLVLIAPATADILARLAAGRADDLLTTLVLATEARVAVAPAMNRVMWAHPATQANVALLRSRGVEVLGPGAGEQACGETGAGRMLEPQDIAVAVGALLAPTGPLSGRRVLITAGPTRERIDPVRFISNRSSGKMGFAVAAAARAAGAQVVMVCGPVSLPTPPGVRRVDVESAADMLEAVERELPGTDIYVSTAAIADYRPAHPVDRKIKKTGATLELALERTVDVLAAVSARLDRPFVVGFAAETHDVEHYARLKLERKKLDLIAANEVGDDKVFEKDDNALLVLWRDGRRDLGPGSKTAVAQDLMGLIAERFAAVGPAVAAAGADSRK
;
A
#
# COMPACT_ATOMS: atom_id res chain seq x y z
N MET A 1 -1.13 -8.13 10.09
CA MET A 1 -1.25 -8.97 8.90
C MET A 1 -1.09 -8.05 7.70
N SER A 2 -0.31 -8.44 6.68
CA SER A 2 -0.17 -7.60 5.47
C SER A 2 -1.52 -7.49 4.77
N ASP A 3 -1.92 -6.26 4.44
CA ASP A 3 -3.12 -5.98 3.69
C ASP A 3 -2.86 -6.27 2.19
N LEU A 4 -3.73 -7.04 1.56
CA LEU A 4 -3.71 -7.35 0.13
C LEU A 4 -4.63 -6.44 -0.69
N THR A 5 -5.11 -5.35 -0.10
CA THR A 5 -5.97 -4.37 -0.77
C THR A 5 -5.30 -3.82 -2.04
N GLY A 6 -6.01 -3.88 -3.16
CA GLY A 6 -5.51 -3.46 -4.47
C GLY A 6 -4.60 -4.48 -5.16
N GLN A 7 -4.39 -5.67 -4.57
CA GLN A 7 -3.64 -6.74 -5.22
C GLN A 7 -4.56 -7.66 -6.02
N ASN A 8 -4.13 -8.00 -7.22
CA ASN A 8 -4.82 -8.87 -8.16
C ASN A 8 -4.13 -10.24 -8.20
N ILE A 9 -4.80 -11.27 -7.71
CA ILE A 9 -4.24 -12.62 -7.64
C ILE A 9 -4.92 -13.52 -8.67
N LEU A 10 -4.13 -14.07 -9.59
CA LEU A 10 -4.57 -15.11 -10.49
C LEU A 10 -4.27 -16.45 -9.80
N LEU A 11 -5.33 -17.18 -9.43
CA LEU A 11 -5.20 -18.49 -8.77
C LEU A 11 -5.38 -19.62 -9.79
N GLY A 12 -4.30 -20.30 -10.12
CA GLY A 12 -4.31 -21.54 -10.89
C GLY A 12 -4.61 -22.73 -10.00
N VAL A 13 -5.66 -23.49 -10.34
CA VAL A 13 -6.02 -24.73 -9.61
C VAL A 13 -5.79 -25.93 -10.51
N THR A 14 -4.98 -26.90 -10.03
CA THR A 14 -4.63 -28.09 -10.79
C THR A 14 -5.23 -29.36 -10.20
N GLY A 15 -5.22 -30.47 -10.99
CA GLY A 15 -5.92 -31.69 -10.69
C GLY A 15 -5.25 -32.57 -9.62
N GLY A 16 -5.61 -32.33 -8.36
CA GLY A 16 -5.17 -33.14 -7.22
C GLY A 16 -6.15 -33.03 -6.08
N ILE A 17 -6.15 -34.01 -5.16
CA ILE A 17 -7.08 -34.05 -4.02
C ILE A 17 -7.02 -32.74 -3.21
N ALA A 18 -5.85 -32.11 -3.06
CA ALA A 18 -5.67 -30.87 -2.33
C ALA A 18 -6.44 -29.67 -2.93
N ALA A 19 -7.01 -29.79 -4.14
CA ALA A 19 -7.86 -28.77 -4.76
C ALA A 19 -9.06 -28.38 -3.87
N TYR A 20 -9.53 -29.27 -2.98
CA TYR A 20 -10.61 -28.96 -2.03
C TYR A 20 -10.27 -27.83 -1.06
N LYS A 21 -8.99 -27.56 -0.83
CA LYS A 21 -8.53 -26.46 0.02
C LYS A 21 -8.56 -25.09 -0.70
N SER A 22 -8.55 -25.09 -2.02
CA SER A 22 -8.40 -23.85 -2.80
C SER A 22 -9.60 -22.89 -2.69
N PRO A 23 -10.87 -23.36 -2.52
CA PRO A 23 -11.98 -22.45 -2.23
C PRO A 23 -11.82 -21.67 -0.91
N ASP A 24 -11.29 -22.30 0.16
CA ASP A 24 -10.97 -21.62 1.41
C ASP A 24 -9.80 -20.61 1.22
N LEU A 25 -8.81 -20.98 0.41
CA LEU A 25 -7.71 -20.05 0.05
C LEU A 25 -8.25 -18.81 -0.65
N VAL A 26 -9.18 -18.93 -1.61
CA VAL A 26 -9.85 -17.80 -2.26
C VAL A 26 -10.51 -16.89 -1.24
N ARG A 27 -11.28 -17.45 -0.29
CA ARG A 27 -11.92 -16.67 0.77
C ARG A 27 -10.91 -15.89 1.58
N ARG A 28 -9.84 -16.52 2.06
CA ARG A 28 -8.80 -15.89 2.89
C ARG A 28 -8.07 -14.78 2.17
N LEU A 29 -7.74 -14.94 0.89
CA LEU A 29 -7.13 -13.90 0.08
C LEU A 29 -8.07 -12.69 -0.08
N ARG A 30 -9.38 -12.93 -0.31
CA ARG A 30 -10.41 -11.89 -0.41
C ARG A 30 -10.68 -11.18 0.91
N GLU A 31 -10.73 -11.90 2.02
CA GLU A 31 -10.85 -11.33 3.38
C GLU A 31 -9.69 -10.37 3.71
N ARG A 32 -8.54 -10.54 3.07
CA ARG A 32 -7.38 -9.66 3.14
C ARG A 32 -7.38 -8.54 2.10
N GLY A 33 -8.44 -8.41 1.30
CA GLY A 33 -8.63 -7.33 0.35
C GLY A 33 -8.18 -7.61 -1.09
N ALA A 34 -7.71 -8.82 -1.41
CA ALA A 34 -7.30 -9.17 -2.78
C ALA A 34 -8.49 -9.37 -3.72
N ALA A 35 -8.33 -8.96 -4.98
CA ALA A 35 -9.16 -9.42 -6.07
C ALA A 35 -8.61 -10.76 -6.58
N VAL A 36 -9.45 -11.82 -6.62
CA VAL A 36 -9.00 -13.17 -7.03
C VAL A 36 -9.71 -13.58 -8.30
N GLN A 37 -8.94 -13.93 -9.34
CA GLN A 37 -9.43 -14.57 -10.56
C GLN A 37 -8.95 -16.02 -10.57
N VAL A 38 -9.89 -16.96 -10.71
CA VAL A 38 -9.56 -18.38 -10.70
C VAL A 38 -9.43 -18.90 -12.13
N VAL A 39 -8.37 -19.67 -12.37
CA VAL A 39 -8.11 -20.43 -13.59
C VAL A 39 -7.99 -21.91 -13.22
N MET A 40 -8.74 -22.76 -13.89
CA MET A 40 -8.76 -24.19 -13.59
C MET A 40 -8.20 -25.00 -14.77
N THR A 41 -7.37 -25.99 -14.45
CA THR A 41 -7.04 -27.03 -15.45
C THR A 41 -8.19 -28.04 -15.58
N PRO A 42 -8.33 -28.74 -16.69
CA PRO A 42 -9.36 -29.80 -16.85
C PRO A 42 -9.32 -30.86 -15.75
N GLY A 43 -8.12 -31.15 -15.23
CA GLY A 43 -7.94 -32.06 -14.09
C GLY A 43 -8.51 -31.55 -12.77
N ALA A 44 -8.52 -30.24 -12.56
CA ALA A 44 -9.05 -29.64 -11.34
C ALA A 44 -10.57 -29.79 -11.21
N SER A 45 -11.29 -29.70 -12.32
CA SER A 45 -12.76 -29.83 -12.38
C SER A 45 -13.28 -31.21 -11.95
N ARG A 46 -12.40 -32.21 -11.88
CA ARG A 46 -12.72 -33.54 -11.34
C ARG A 46 -12.77 -33.61 -9.82
N PHE A 47 -12.18 -32.63 -9.14
CA PHE A 47 -12.12 -32.55 -7.67
C PHE A 47 -13.00 -31.46 -7.10
N VAL A 48 -13.09 -30.29 -7.78
CA VAL A 48 -13.90 -29.14 -7.36
C VAL A 48 -14.54 -28.51 -8.59
N THR A 49 -15.82 -28.20 -8.52
CA THR A 49 -16.52 -27.60 -9.65
C THR A 49 -16.20 -26.14 -9.86
N PRO A 50 -16.22 -25.62 -11.10
CA PRO A 50 -16.09 -24.18 -11.37
C PRO A 50 -17.10 -23.32 -10.60
N LEU A 51 -18.33 -23.82 -10.40
CA LEU A 51 -19.38 -23.13 -9.66
C LEU A 51 -18.98 -22.82 -8.22
N THR A 52 -18.25 -23.74 -7.55
CA THR A 52 -17.72 -23.50 -6.19
C THR A 52 -16.80 -22.29 -6.16
N PHE A 53 -15.89 -22.21 -7.12
CA PHE A 53 -14.95 -21.07 -7.20
C PHE A 53 -15.65 -19.78 -7.61
N GLN A 54 -16.60 -19.82 -8.51
CA GLN A 54 -17.40 -18.64 -8.89
C GLN A 54 -18.15 -18.07 -7.68
N ALA A 55 -18.74 -18.94 -6.84
CA ALA A 55 -19.46 -18.51 -5.64
C ALA A 55 -18.53 -17.84 -4.62
N VAL A 56 -17.31 -18.35 -4.39
CA VAL A 56 -16.39 -17.78 -3.40
C VAL A 56 -15.56 -16.62 -3.93
N SER A 57 -15.23 -16.59 -5.24
CA SER A 57 -14.46 -15.48 -5.84
C SER A 57 -15.35 -14.30 -6.25
N GLY A 58 -16.64 -14.54 -6.53
CA GLY A 58 -17.55 -13.57 -7.13
C GLY A 58 -17.24 -13.26 -8.60
N ARG A 59 -16.43 -14.10 -9.28
CA ARG A 59 -16.02 -13.94 -10.68
C ARG A 59 -16.18 -15.26 -11.43
N PRO A 60 -16.51 -15.23 -12.75
CA PRO A 60 -16.49 -16.43 -13.58
C PRO A 60 -15.12 -17.10 -13.54
N VAL A 61 -15.11 -18.43 -13.47
CA VAL A 61 -13.89 -19.23 -13.59
C VAL A 61 -13.46 -19.28 -15.06
N ARG A 62 -12.16 -19.27 -15.29
CA ARG A 62 -11.57 -19.44 -16.63
C ARG A 62 -10.89 -20.81 -16.70
N ASP A 63 -11.20 -21.61 -17.70
CA ASP A 63 -10.72 -22.99 -17.84
C ASP A 63 -10.30 -23.35 -19.27
N GLU A 64 -10.69 -22.56 -20.26
CA GLU A 64 -10.36 -22.78 -21.66
C GLU A 64 -9.53 -21.63 -22.24
N LEU A 65 -8.51 -21.99 -23.04
CA LEU A 65 -7.65 -21.03 -23.72
C LEU A 65 -8.39 -20.32 -24.87
N TRP A 66 -9.30 -21.03 -25.53
CA TRP A 66 -10.03 -20.59 -26.72
C TRP A 66 -11.51 -20.30 -26.43
N ASP A 67 -11.83 -19.81 -25.27
CA ASP A 67 -13.20 -19.40 -24.91
C ASP A 67 -13.55 -18.04 -25.57
N PRO A 68 -14.48 -18.00 -26.55
CA PRO A 68 -14.85 -16.78 -27.24
C PRO A 68 -15.48 -15.71 -26.33
N GLN A 69 -16.20 -16.13 -25.28
CA GLN A 69 -16.79 -15.21 -24.30
C GLN A 69 -15.71 -14.64 -23.36
N GLY A 70 -14.74 -15.46 -22.99
CA GLY A 70 -13.60 -15.07 -22.22
C GLY A 70 -12.68 -14.10 -22.94
N GLU A 71 -12.37 -14.35 -24.21
CA GLU A 71 -11.57 -13.46 -25.04
C GLU A 71 -12.24 -12.10 -25.26
N ALA A 72 -13.57 -12.05 -25.39
CA ALA A 72 -14.32 -10.79 -25.54
C ALA A 72 -14.34 -9.94 -24.26
N SER A 73 -14.17 -10.57 -23.09
CA SER A 73 -14.21 -9.86 -21.79
C SER A 73 -12.83 -9.45 -21.28
N MET A 74 -11.88 -10.37 -21.32
CA MET A 74 -10.47 -10.17 -20.91
C MET A 74 -9.65 -11.33 -21.48
N GLY A 75 -8.95 -11.14 -22.58
CA GLY A 75 -8.10 -12.14 -23.22
C GLY A 75 -6.98 -12.64 -22.30
N HIS A 76 -6.35 -13.76 -22.65
CA HIS A 76 -5.29 -14.35 -21.82
C HIS A 76 -4.12 -13.37 -21.58
N ILE A 77 -3.78 -12.51 -22.54
CA ILE A 77 -2.74 -11.48 -22.38
C ILE A 77 -3.16 -10.40 -21.36
N GLU A 78 -4.41 -9.94 -21.43
CA GLU A 78 -4.92 -8.93 -20.48
C GLU A 78 -5.01 -9.51 -19.07
N LEU A 79 -5.41 -10.77 -18.95
CA LEU A 79 -5.47 -11.49 -17.68
C LEU A 79 -4.07 -11.68 -17.08
N ALA A 80 -3.07 -11.99 -17.90
CA ALA A 80 -1.67 -12.07 -17.47
C ALA A 80 -1.13 -10.72 -16.97
N ARG A 81 -1.50 -9.61 -17.63
CA ARG A 81 -1.12 -8.25 -17.23
C ARG A 81 -1.89 -7.74 -16.01
N TRP A 82 -3.12 -8.21 -15.81
CA TRP A 82 -3.95 -7.85 -14.66
C TRP A 82 -3.38 -8.37 -13.34
N ALA A 83 -2.68 -9.51 -13.35
CA ALA A 83 -2.19 -10.17 -12.17
C ALA A 83 -1.04 -9.40 -11.50
N SER A 84 -1.10 -9.22 -10.18
CA SER A 84 0.03 -8.86 -9.32
C SER A 84 0.84 -10.09 -8.90
N LEU A 85 0.18 -11.25 -8.87
CA LEU A 85 0.75 -12.56 -8.55
C LEU A 85 -0.02 -13.64 -9.29
N VAL A 86 0.70 -14.59 -9.89
CA VAL A 86 0.14 -15.87 -10.32
C VAL A 86 0.47 -16.91 -9.24
N LEU A 87 -0.54 -17.42 -8.56
CA LEU A 87 -0.44 -18.43 -7.52
C LEU A 87 -1.04 -19.74 -8.04
N ILE A 88 -0.27 -20.83 -8.03
CA ILE A 88 -0.77 -22.16 -8.41
C ILE A 88 -0.91 -23.02 -7.15
N ALA A 89 -2.14 -23.28 -6.74
CA ALA A 89 -2.46 -24.03 -5.52
C ALA A 89 -3.76 -24.86 -5.70
N PRO A 90 -3.64 -26.21 -5.68
CA PRO A 90 -2.42 -27.00 -5.57
C PRO A 90 -1.58 -26.98 -6.85
N ALA A 91 -0.25 -27.18 -6.71
CA ALA A 91 0.65 -27.43 -7.82
C ALA A 91 1.06 -28.93 -7.84
N THR A 92 0.56 -29.68 -8.81
CA THR A 92 0.88 -31.11 -8.99
C THR A 92 2.27 -31.30 -9.59
N ALA A 93 2.82 -32.52 -9.52
CA ALA A 93 4.08 -32.86 -10.18
C ALA A 93 4.02 -32.61 -11.71
N ASP A 94 2.87 -32.86 -12.34
CA ASP A 94 2.63 -32.61 -13.76
C ASP A 94 2.77 -31.12 -14.08
N ILE A 95 2.07 -30.24 -13.35
CA ILE A 95 2.15 -28.79 -13.62
C ILE A 95 3.56 -28.26 -13.39
N LEU A 96 4.27 -28.72 -12.35
CA LEU A 96 5.66 -28.34 -12.11
C LEU A 96 6.58 -28.72 -13.28
N ALA A 97 6.38 -29.93 -13.83
CA ALA A 97 7.15 -30.39 -15.01
C ALA A 97 6.81 -29.54 -16.26
N ARG A 98 5.54 -29.24 -16.50
CA ARG A 98 5.11 -28.43 -17.64
C ARG A 98 5.64 -27.00 -17.56
N LEU A 99 5.59 -26.38 -16.40
CA LEU A 99 6.15 -25.06 -16.17
C LEU A 99 7.69 -25.05 -16.34
N ALA A 100 8.38 -26.05 -15.81
CA ALA A 100 9.82 -26.21 -15.97
C ALA A 100 10.24 -26.36 -17.44
N ALA A 101 9.42 -27.08 -18.24
CA ALA A 101 9.63 -27.26 -19.67
C ALA A 101 9.19 -26.05 -20.53
N GLY A 102 8.54 -25.03 -19.94
CA GLY A 102 8.05 -23.86 -20.69
C GLY A 102 6.90 -24.20 -21.64
N ARG A 103 6.03 -25.13 -21.29
CA ARG A 103 4.85 -25.48 -22.11
C ARG A 103 3.77 -24.40 -22.02
N ALA A 104 3.02 -24.22 -23.12
CA ALA A 104 1.89 -23.29 -23.23
C ALA A 104 0.76 -23.97 -23.99
N ASP A 105 0.32 -25.12 -23.50
CA ASP A 105 -0.69 -25.98 -24.18
C ASP A 105 -2.06 -25.96 -23.45
N ASP A 106 -2.19 -25.15 -22.41
CA ASP A 106 -3.47 -24.78 -21.79
C ASP A 106 -3.45 -23.32 -21.31
N LEU A 107 -4.61 -22.83 -20.84
CA LEU A 107 -4.75 -21.45 -20.40
C LEU A 107 -3.77 -21.13 -19.25
N LEU A 108 -3.63 -21.99 -18.23
CA LEU A 108 -2.80 -21.72 -17.05
C LEU A 108 -1.32 -21.61 -17.42
N THR A 109 -0.79 -22.56 -18.19
CA THR A 109 0.61 -22.57 -18.60
C THR A 109 0.93 -21.41 -19.55
N THR A 110 -0.02 -21.05 -20.44
CA THR A 110 0.10 -19.86 -21.32
C THR A 110 0.16 -18.57 -20.50
N LEU A 111 -0.70 -18.41 -19.49
CA LEU A 111 -0.70 -17.25 -18.59
C LEU A 111 0.62 -17.11 -17.83
N VAL A 112 1.20 -18.21 -17.35
CA VAL A 112 2.50 -18.18 -16.65
C VAL A 112 3.63 -17.71 -17.57
N LEU A 113 3.61 -18.06 -18.85
CA LEU A 113 4.61 -17.56 -19.81
C LEU A 113 4.37 -16.10 -20.26
N ALA A 114 3.12 -15.63 -20.21
CA ALA A 114 2.74 -14.30 -20.67
C ALA A 114 2.80 -13.22 -19.56
N THR A 115 2.97 -13.61 -18.29
CA THR A 115 2.95 -12.67 -17.17
C THR A 115 4.32 -12.12 -16.81
N GLU A 116 4.37 -10.84 -16.45
CA GLU A 116 5.51 -10.20 -15.77
C GLU A 116 5.36 -10.23 -14.25
N ALA A 117 4.21 -10.66 -13.74
CA ALA A 117 3.96 -10.77 -12.31
C ALA A 117 4.80 -11.91 -11.69
N ARG A 118 5.01 -11.81 -10.37
CA ARG A 118 5.62 -12.92 -9.63
C ARG A 118 4.79 -14.19 -9.77
N VAL A 119 5.46 -15.34 -9.82
CA VAL A 119 4.82 -16.65 -9.87
C VAL A 119 5.14 -17.41 -8.59
N ALA A 120 4.12 -17.97 -7.95
CA ALA A 120 4.26 -18.81 -6.77
C ALA A 120 3.53 -20.15 -6.98
N VAL A 121 4.09 -21.23 -6.48
CA VAL A 121 3.50 -22.57 -6.55
C VAL A 121 3.40 -23.18 -5.15
N ALA A 122 2.28 -23.82 -4.83
CA ALA A 122 2.06 -24.57 -3.60
C ALA A 122 2.00 -26.07 -3.93
N PRO A 123 3.13 -26.82 -3.85
CA PRO A 123 3.21 -28.22 -4.23
C PRO A 123 2.27 -29.11 -3.42
N ALA A 124 1.63 -30.07 -4.10
CA ALA A 124 0.76 -31.07 -3.50
C ALA A 124 0.84 -32.39 -4.25
N MET A 125 1.45 -33.39 -3.63
CA MET A 125 1.63 -34.72 -4.20
C MET A 125 2.00 -35.75 -3.12
N ASN A 126 2.01 -37.04 -3.47
CA ASN A 126 2.54 -38.07 -2.60
C ASN A 126 4.02 -37.82 -2.24
N ARG A 127 4.47 -38.24 -1.05
CA ARG A 127 5.85 -38.05 -0.56
C ARG A 127 6.94 -38.63 -1.49
N VAL A 128 6.66 -39.76 -2.12
CA VAL A 128 7.58 -40.42 -3.07
C VAL A 128 7.68 -39.59 -4.35
N MET A 129 6.54 -39.12 -4.87
CA MET A 129 6.53 -38.16 -6.00
C MET A 129 7.30 -36.88 -5.69
N TRP A 130 7.14 -36.34 -4.48
CA TRP A 130 7.86 -35.16 -4.07
C TRP A 130 9.36 -35.41 -4.02
N ALA A 131 9.79 -36.51 -3.40
CA ALA A 131 11.20 -36.89 -3.28
C ALA A 131 11.84 -37.36 -4.60
N HIS A 132 11.03 -37.59 -5.65
CA HIS A 132 11.53 -38.11 -6.92
C HIS A 132 12.54 -37.13 -7.55
N PRO A 133 13.70 -37.63 -8.06
CA PRO A 133 14.74 -36.75 -8.64
C PRO A 133 14.22 -35.80 -9.74
N ALA A 134 13.33 -36.28 -10.61
CA ALA A 134 12.76 -35.46 -11.65
C ALA A 134 11.91 -34.30 -11.09
N THR A 135 11.13 -34.54 -10.02
CA THR A 135 10.36 -33.49 -9.35
C THR A 135 11.28 -32.47 -8.71
N GLN A 136 12.32 -32.92 -7.99
CA GLN A 136 13.29 -32.01 -7.36
C GLN A 136 14.08 -31.22 -8.40
N ALA A 137 14.46 -31.80 -9.53
CA ALA A 137 15.11 -31.09 -10.63
C ALA A 137 14.21 -29.98 -11.21
N ASN A 138 12.90 -30.28 -11.44
CA ASN A 138 11.94 -29.30 -11.92
C ASN A 138 11.76 -28.15 -10.90
N VAL A 139 11.66 -28.46 -9.61
CA VAL A 139 11.53 -27.44 -8.55
C VAL A 139 12.78 -26.56 -8.49
N ALA A 140 13.97 -27.15 -8.57
CA ALA A 140 15.24 -26.40 -8.58
C ALA A 140 15.31 -25.45 -9.79
N LEU A 141 14.93 -25.93 -10.98
CA LEU A 141 14.89 -25.11 -12.19
C LEU A 141 13.86 -23.97 -12.08
N LEU A 142 12.66 -24.23 -11.55
CA LEU A 142 11.66 -23.20 -11.34
C LEU A 142 12.14 -22.12 -10.35
N ARG A 143 12.77 -22.52 -9.23
CA ARG A 143 13.38 -21.59 -8.29
C ARG A 143 14.47 -20.73 -8.93
N SER A 144 15.34 -21.31 -9.76
CA SER A 144 16.38 -20.56 -10.47
C SER A 144 15.82 -19.52 -11.46
N ARG A 145 14.55 -19.69 -11.89
CA ARG A 145 13.80 -18.76 -12.74
C ARG A 145 12.93 -17.78 -11.95
N GLY A 146 13.08 -17.73 -10.61
CA GLY A 146 12.35 -16.80 -9.76
C GLY A 146 10.93 -17.24 -9.37
N VAL A 147 10.58 -18.51 -9.57
CA VAL A 147 9.30 -19.05 -9.09
C VAL A 147 9.41 -19.34 -7.59
N GLU A 148 8.52 -18.77 -6.81
CA GLU A 148 8.42 -19.01 -5.38
C GLU A 148 7.75 -20.34 -5.07
N VAL A 149 8.33 -21.14 -4.18
CA VAL A 149 7.80 -22.46 -3.82
C VAL A 149 7.35 -22.43 -2.37
N LEU A 150 6.03 -22.45 -2.17
CA LEU A 150 5.37 -22.37 -0.88
C LEU A 150 5.12 -23.78 -0.33
N GLY A 151 6.00 -24.26 0.50
CA GLY A 151 5.97 -25.64 1.00
C GLY A 151 6.76 -26.61 0.11
N PRO A 152 6.32 -27.91 0.02
CA PRO A 152 5.16 -28.50 0.70
C PRO A 152 5.39 -28.66 2.20
N GLY A 153 4.29 -28.82 2.95
CA GLY A 153 4.33 -29.22 4.34
C GLY A 153 4.55 -30.73 4.50
N ALA A 154 4.89 -31.14 5.72
CA ALA A 154 4.95 -32.55 6.11
C ALA A 154 3.72 -32.94 6.93
N GLY A 155 3.31 -34.22 6.88
CA GLY A 155 2.19 -34.74 7.65
C GLY A 155 1.58 -35.95 6.99
N GLU A 156 0.48 -36.44 7.57
CA GLU A 156 -0.32 -37.54 7.03
C GLU A 156 -0.96 -37.12 5.70
N GLN A 157 -0.85 -37.96 4.70
CA GLN A 157 -1.40 -37.79 3.35
C GLN A 157 -2.67 -38.61 3.18
N ALA A 158 -3.47 -38.31 2.15
CA ALA A 158 -4.73 -38.98 1.88
C ALA A 158 -4.58 -40.51 1.64
N CYS A 159 -3.39 -40.98 1.30
CA CYS A 159 -3.05 -42.39 1.16
C CYS A 159 -2.61 -43.06 2.48
N GLY A 160 -2.64 -42.37 3.62
CA GLY A 160 -2.20 -42.91 4.92
C GLY A 160 -0.68 -42.82 5.15
N GLU A 161 0.10 -42.35 4.20
CA GLU A 161 1.54 -42.19 4.37
C GLU A 161 1.87 -40.85 5.03
N THR A 162 2.92 -40.84 5.83
CA THR A 162 3.44 -39.59 6.46
C THR A 162 4.73 -39.12 5.80
N GLY A 163 4.84 -37.82 5.50
CA GLY A 163 6.02 -37.26 4.89
C GLY A 163 5.77 -35.88 4.25
N ALA A 164 6.79 -35.35 3.59
CA ALA A 164 6.70 -34.12 2.82
C ALA A 164 5.92 -34.35 1.52
N GLY A 165 5.11 -33.35 1.10
CA GLY A 165 4.30 -33.44 -0.12
C GLY A 165 2.89 -32.88 0.05
N ARG A 166 2.47 -32.57 1.28
CA ARG A 166 1.17 -32.00 1.60
C ARG A 166 1.15 -30.50 1.28
N MET A 167 0.12 -30.03 0.55
CA MET A 167 -0.08 -28.60 0.36
C MET A 167 -0.18 -27.89 1.71
N LEU A 168 0.47 -26.77 1.87
CA LEU A 168 0.32 -25.91 3.05
C LEU A 168 -1.17 -25.57 3.28
N GLU A 169 -1.50 -25.24 4.51
CA GLU A 169 -2.86 -24.83 4.83
C GLU A 169 -3.18 -23.48 4.16
N PRO A 170 -4.43 -23.24 3.75
CA PRO A 170 -4.84 -22.01 3.08
C PRO A 170 -4.44 -20.74 3.83
N GLN A 171 -4.49 -20.77 5.16
CA GLN A 171 -4.05 -19.66 6.02
C GLN A 171 -2.57 -19.34 5.84
N ASP A 172 -1.73 -20.38 5.82
CA ASP A 172 -0.26 -20.21 5.72
C ASP A 172 0.12 -19.70 4.32
N ILE A 173 -0.55 -20.22 3.27
CA ILE A 173 -0.38 -19.72 1.89
C ILE A 173 -0.79 -18.26 1.81
N ALA A 174 -1.93 -17.86 2.39
CA ALA A 174 -2.38 -16.47 2.36
C ALA A 174 -1.42 -15.53 3.10
N VAL A 175 -0.79 -15.99 4.20
CA VAL A 175 0.27 -15.24 4.90
C VAL A 175 1.52 -15.10 4.02
N ALA A 176 1.97 -16.19 3.41
CA ALA A 176 3.14 -16.18 2.51
C ALA A 176 2.93 -15.27 1.30
N VAL A 177 1.74 -15.32 0.67
CA VAL A 177 1.35 -14.41 -0.42
C VAL A 177 1.42 -12.95 0.02
N GLY A 178 0.94 -12.64 1.22
CA GLY A 178 1.05 -11.29 1.78
C GLY A 178 2.50 -10.83 1.93
N ALA A 179 3.39 -11.72 2.37
CA ALA A 179 4.82 -11.41 2.47
C ALA A 179 5.47 -11.22 1.09
N LEU A 180 5.11 -12.05 0.10
CA LEU A 180 5.61 -11.93 -1.28
C LEU A 180 5.18 -10.62 -1.95
N LEU A 181 3.96 -10.16 -1.70
CA LEU A 181 3.40 -8.94 -2.28
C LEU A 181 3.66 -7.69 -1.43
N ALA A 182 4.24 -7.86 -0.25
CA ALA A 182 4.67 -6.71 0.54
C ALA A 182 5.71 -5.90 -0.25
N PRO A 183 5.54 -4.59 -0.39
CA PRO A 183 6.56 -3.76 -1.00
C PRO A 183 7.88 -3.91 -0.25
N THR A 184 8.95 -4.13 -0.99
CA THR A 184 10.32 -4.16 -0.46
C THR A 184 10.98 -2.83 -0.76
N GLY A 185 11.65 -2.26 0.22
CA GLY A 185 12.33 -0.98 0.06
C GLY A 185 12.95 -0.48 1.36
N PRO A 186 13.57 0.71 1.35
CA PRO A 186 14.30 1.23 2.50
C PRO A 186 13.41 1.50 3.73
N LEU A 187 12.07 1.54 3.55
CA LEU A 187 11.11 1.71 4.63
C LEU A 187 10.29 0.44 4.93
N SER A 188 10.77 -0.73 4.49
CA SER A 188 10.10 -2.01 4.79
C SER A 188 9.98 -2.22 6.31
N GLY A 189 8.76 -2.59 6.74
CA GLY A 189 8.43 -2.78 8.15
C GLY A 189 8.22 -1.48 8.93
N ARG A 190 8.34 -0.30 8.31
CA ARG A 190 8.10 0.99 8.95
C ARG A 190 6.67 1.47 8.72
N ARG A 191 6.14 2.17 9.72
CA ARG A 191 4.84 2.81 9.66
C ARG A 191 5.00 4.30 9.43
N VAL A 192 4.40 4.81 8.34
CA VAL A 192 4.43 6.23 7.95
C VAL A 192 3.03 6.80 8.07
N LEU A 193 2.88 7.86 8.87
CA LEU A 193 1.66 8.63 9.01
C LEU A 193 1.81 9.94 8.22
N ILE A 194 0.85 10.24 7.35
CA ILE A 194 0.90 11.41 6.47
C ILE A 194 -0.38 12.22 6.66
N THR A 195 -0.28 13.54 6.76
CA THR A 195 -1.45 14.41 6.60
C THR A 195 -1.46 15.01 5.20
N ALA A 196 -2.64 15.09 4.56
CA ALA A 196 -2.80 15.58 3.19
C ALA A 196 -4.08 16.40 3.01
N GLY A 197 -4.15 17.18 1.92
CA GLY A 197 -5.31 18.00 1.60
C GLY A 197 -5.47 19.24 2.49
N PRO A 198 -6.46 20.09 2.21
CA PRO A 198 -6.81 21.24 3.03
C PRO A 198 -7.73 20.85 4.18
N THR A 199 -7.78 21.67 5.24
CA THR A 199 -8.90 21.64 6.20
C THR A 199 -9.97 22.65 5.81
N ARG A 200 -11.20 22.45 6.30
CA ARG A 200 -12.35 23.35 6.14
C ARG A 200 -12.87 23.72 7.51
N GLU A 201 -12.80 25.02 7.81
CA GLU A 201 -13.27 25.55 9.08
C GLU A 201 -14.65 26.18 8.86
N ARG A 202 -15.70 25.56 9.38
CA ARG A 202 -17.08 25.95 9.12
C ARG A 202 -17.40 27.35 9.65
N ILE A 203 -18.00 28.17 8.78
CA ILE A 203 -18.69 29.41 9.15
C ILE A 203 -20.15 29.09 9.46
N ASP A 204 -20.80 28.38 8.54
CA ASP A 204 -22.17 27.90 8.63
C ASP A 204 -22.31 26.57 7.82
N PRO A 205 -23.47 25.91 7.71
CA PRO A 205 -23.61 24.67 6.95
C PRO A 205 -23.25 24.75 5.45
N VAL A 206 -23.03 25.96 4.92
CA VAL A 206 -22.81 26.18 3.47
C VAL A 206 -21.42 26.75 3.20
N ARG A 207 -20.85 27.54 4.14
CA ARG A 207 -19.61 28.29 3.94
C ARG A 207 -18.54 27.88 4.94
N PHE A 208 -17.30 27.91 4.50
CA PHE A 208 -16.12 27.57 5.29
C PHE A 208 -14.90 28.44 4.89
N ILE A 209 -13.92 28.50 5.76
CA ILE A 209 -12.57 28.99 5.49
C ILE A 209 -11.69 27.78 5.17
N SER A 210 -10.82 27.92 4.17
CA SER A 210 -9.92 26.84 3.76
C SER A 210 -8.68 27.42 3.06
N ASN A 211 -7.60 26.67 3.08
CA ASN A 211 -6.40 26.98 2.32
C ASN A 211 -6.46 26.39 0.90
N ARG A 212 -5.84 27.06 -0.07
CA ARG A 212 -5.68 26.51 -1.43
C ARG A 212 -4.76 25.28 -1.37
N SER A 213 -5.32 24.11 -1.61
CA SER A 213 -4.56 22.86 -1.73
C SER A 213 -5.37 21.83 -2.51
N SER A 214 -4.75 21.22 -3.51
CA SER A 214 -5.33 20.08 -4.25
C SER A 214 -5.07 18.74 -3.56
N GLY A 215 -4.18 18.69 -2.55
CA GLY A 215 -3.71 17.44 -1.93
C GLY A 215 -2.71 16.61 -2.77
N LYS A 216 -2.48 16.95 -4.04
CA LYS A 216 -1.66 16.16 -4.98
C LYS A 216 -0.29 15.78 -4.42
N MET A 217 0.42 16.69 -3.74
CA MET A 217 1.76 16.40 -3.18
C MET A 217 1.68 15.37 -2.06
N GLY A 218 0.73 15.49 -1.14
CA GLY A 218 0.53 14.52 -0.06
C GLY A 218 0.18 13.13 -0.57
N PHE A 219 -0.62 13.04 -1.63
CA PHE A 219 -0.95 11.79 -2.29
C PHE A 219 0.27 11.17 -3.00
N ALA A 220 1.10 11.98 -3.65
CA ALA A 220 2.35 11.52 -4.25
C ALA A 220 3.34 11.01 -3.19
N VAL A 221 3.47 11.71 -2.05
CA VAL A 221 4.30 11.27 -0.90
C VAL A 221 3.77 9.96 -0.32
N ALA A 222 2.45 9.79 -0.20
CA ALA A 222 1.85 8.55 0.29
C ALA A 222 2.12 7.37 -0.66
N ALA A 223 2.00 7.59 -1.98
CA ALA A 223 2.32 6.59 -2.98
C ALA A 223 3.82 6.22 -2.96
N ALA A 224 4.71 7.22 -2.85
CA ALA A 224 6.15 7.02 -2.79
C ALA A 224 6.57 6.29 -1.49
N ALA A 225 5.98 6.62 -0.34
CA ALA A 225 6.21 5.92 0.93
C ALA A 225 5.79 4.44 0.83
N ARG A 226 4.65 4.18 0.20
CA ARG A 226 4.18 2.81 -0.04
C ARG A 226 5.14 2.05 -0.97
N ALA A 227 5.60 2.66 -2.06
CA ALA A 227 6.57 2.08 -2.97
C ALA A 227 7.93 1.81 -2.28
N ALA A 228 8.33 2.64 -1.31
CA ALA A 228 9.50 2.44 -0.48
C ALA A 228 9.34 1.34 0.59
N GLY A 229 8.20 0.64 0.64
CA GLY A 229 7.97 -0.50 1.53
C GLY A 229 7.23 -0.18 2.84
N ALA A 230 6.83 1.08 3.07
CA ALA A 230 6.17 1.46 4.30
C ALA A 230 4.72 0.97 4.40
N GLN A 231 4.24 0.80 5.64
CA GLN A 231 2.82 0.79 5.95
C GLN A 231 2.33 2.22 6.06
N VAL A 232 1.45 2.66 5.16
CA VAL A 232 1.06 4.07 5.05
C VAL A 232 -0.36 4.27 5.56
N VAL A 233 -0.50 5.23 6.48
CA VAL A 233 -1.78 5.81 6.90
C VAL A 233 -1.79 7.27 6.47
N MET A 234 -2.86 7.70 5.81
CA MET A 234 -3.04 9.08 5.36
C MET A 234 -4.29 9.68 5.98
N VAL A 235 -4.11 10.69 6.84
CA VAL A 235 -5.20 11.54 7.35
C VAL A 235 -5.42 12.65 6.34
N CYS A 236 -6.61 12.72 5.76
CA CYS A 236 -6.86 13.53 4.57
C CYS A 236 -8.04 14.48 4.77
N GLY A 237 -7.78 15.77 4.59
CA GLY A 237 -8.83 16.76 4.42
C GLY A 237 -9.57 16.61 3.06
N PRO A 238 -10.65 17.37 2.82
CA PRO A 238 -11.54 17.16 1.68
C PRO A 238 -10.86 17.38 0.32
N VAL A 239 -10.67 16.32 -0.43
CA VAL A 239 -10.16 16.32 -1.82
C VAL A 239 -10.85 15.23 -2.64
N SER A 240 -10.89 15.40 -3.97
CA SER A 240 -11.50 14.43 -4.90
C SER A 240 -10.51 13.42 -5.48
N LEU A 241 -9.28 13.35 -4.97
CA LEU A 241 -8.27 12.43 -5.48
C LEU A 241 -8.56 10.99 -5.03
N PRO A 242 -8.36 9.99 -5.92
CA PRO A 242 -8.43 8.58 -5.55
C PRO A 242 -7.30 8.22 -4.58
N THR A 243 -7.59 7.40 -3.60
CA THR A 243 -6.58 6.92 -2.64
C THR A 243 -5.54 6.05 -3.37
N PRO A 244 -4.23 6.29 -3.17
CA PRO A 244 -3.20 5.44 -3.75
C PRO A 244 -3.34 3.98 -3.28
N PRO A 245 -3.09 3.00 -4.15
CA PRO A 245 -3.19 1.58 -3.80
C PRO A 245 -2.34 1.22 -2.56
N GLY A 246 -2.93 0.46 -1.63
CA GLY A 246 -2.26 0.02 -0.41
C GLY A 246 -2.05 1.10 0.66
N VAL A 247 -2.62 2.29 0.49
CA VAL A 247 -2.65 3.37 1.48
C VAL A 247 -3.99 3.32 2.24
N ARG A 248 -3.94 3.30 3.57
CA ARG A 248 -5.14 3.45 4.40
C ARG A 248 -5.45 4.93 4.60
N ARG A 249 -6.61 5.38 4.12
CA ARG A 249 -7.05 6.77 4.22
C ARG A 249 -8.04 6.93 5.38
N VAL A 250 -7.88 8.02 6.10
CA VAL A 250 -8.79 8.51 7.16
C VAL A 250 -9.24 9.91 6.75
N ASP A 251 -10.50 10.07 6.41
CA ASP A 251 -11.06 11.36 6.01
C ASP A 251 -11.42 12.20 7.23
N VAL A 252 -11.10 13.49 7.16
CA VAL A 252 -11.39 14.52 8.18
C VAL A 252 -11.84 15.80 7.52
N GLU A 253 -12.44 16.74 8.26
CA GLU A 253 -12.91 18.00 7.71
C GLU A 253 -12.13 19.20 8.27
N SER A 254 -12.04 19.34 9.59
CA SER A 254 -11.44 20.49 10.27
C SER A 254 -10.02 20.21 10.76
N ALA A 255 -9.32 21.26 11.21
CA ALA A 255 -8.02 21.15 11.88
C ALA A 255 -8.13 20.35 13.19
N ALA A 256 -9.23 20.47 13.91
CA ALA A 256 -9.49 19.73 15.13
C ALA A 256 -9.67 18.24 14.84
N ASP A 257 -10.48 17.87 13.84
CA ASP A 257 -10.65 16.47 13.42
C ASP A 257 -9.32 15.87 12.94
N MET A 258 -8.50 16.69 12.25
CA MET A 258 -7.17 16.23 11.78
C MET A 258 -6.24 15.95 12.95
N LEU A 259 -6.22 16.79 13.99
CA LEU A 259 -5.43 16.53 15.20
C LEU A 259 -5.89 15.26 15.89
N GLU A 260 -7.20 15.09 16.13
CA GLU A 260 -7.76 13.90 16.77
C GLU A 260 -7.41 12.61 15.99
N ALA A 261 -7.56 12.64 14.66
CA ALA A 261 -7.22 11.51 13.81
C ALA A 261 -5.71 11.20 13.83
N VAL A 262 -4.85 12.23 13.80
CA VAL A 262 -3.40 12.08 13.90
C VAL A 262 -3.02 11.47 15.25
N GLU A 263 -3.56 11.98 16.36
CA GLU A 263 -3.26 11.46 17.72
C GLU A 263 -3.68 9.99 17.88
N ARG A 264 -4.81 9.60 17.31
CA ARG A 264 -5.28 8.20 17.30
C ARG A 264 -4.37 7.28 16.50
N GLU A 265 -3.79 7.77 15.38
CA GLU A 265 -2.95 6.99 14.48
C GLU A 265 -1.45 7.06 14.81
N LEU A 266 -1.04 7.96 15.70
CA LEU A 266 0.37 8.21 16.05
C LEU A 266 1.05 7.02 16.77
N PRO A 267 0.40 6.27 17.67
CA PRO A 267 1.03 5.14 18.34
C PRO A 267 1.61 4.11 17.35
N GLY A 268 2.90 3.78 17.51
CA GLY A 268 3.63 2.86 16.62
C GLY A 268 3.98 3.45 15.25
N THR A 269 3.86 4.77 15.06
CA THR A 269 4.32 5.47 13.85
C THR A 269 5.83 5.75 13.95
N ASP A 270 6.59 5.32 12.94
CA ASP A 270 8.03 5.58 12.85
C ASP A 270 8.33 6.96 12.26
N ILE A 271 7.55 7.38 11.24
CA ILE A 271 7.74 8.63 10.51
C ILE A 271 6.41 9.35 10.36
N TYR A 272 6.36 10.64 10.70
CA TYR A 272 5.23 11.52 10.46
C TYR A 272 5.57 12.57 9.42
N VAL A 273 4.77 12.68 8.35
CA VAL A 273 4.96 13.65 7.28
C VAL A 273 3.75 14.59 7.19
N SER A 274 3.94 15.85 7.51
CA SER A 274 2.89 16.87 7.55
C SER A 274 2.83 17.65 6.24
N THR A 275 1.99 17.20 5.28
CA THR A 275 1.79 17.89 3.99
C THR A 275 0.46 18.63 3.87
N ALA A 276 -0.45 18.45 4.86
CA ALA A 276 -1.75 19.09 4.85
C ALA A 276 -1.66 20.61 4.90
N ALA A 277 -2.53 21.29 4.17
CA ALA A 277 -2.72 22.74 4.21
C ALA A 277 -3.78 23.07 5.26
N ILE A 278 -3.37 23.02 6.53
CA ILE A 278 -4.25 23.27 7.68
C ILE A 278 -4.49 24.80 7.78
N ALA A 279 -5.75 25.20 7.94
CA ALA A 279 -6.09 26.60 8.14
C ALA A 279 -5.58 27.07 9.50
N ASP A 280 -4.88 28.21 9.55
CA ASP A 280 -4.31 28.79 10.79
C ASP A 280 -5.38 29.44 11.68
N TYR A 281 -6.53 29.77 11.10
CA TYR A 281 -7.66 30.43 11.76
C TYR A 281 -8.97 29.75 11.43
N ARG A 282 -9.88 29.75 12.42
CA ARG A 282 -11.27 29.31 12.29
C ARG A 282 -12.25 30.35 12.79
N PRO A 283 -13.51 30.37 12.38
CA PRO A 283 -14.55 31.20 12.99
C PRO A 283 -14.66 30.90 14.50
N ALA A 284 -14.62 31.96 15.31
CA ALA A 284 -14.77 31.83 16.77
C ALA A 284 -16.19 31.34 17.17
N HIS A 285 -17.19 31.66 16.35
CA HIS A 285 -18.59 31.35 16.60
C HIS A 285 -19.25 30.77 15.34
N PRO A 286 -18.99 29.48 14.97
CA PRO A 286 -19.68 28.83 13.88
C PRO A 286 -21.18 28.68 14.22
N VAL A 287 -22.04 28.82 13.22
CA VAL A 287 -23.49 28.73 13.41
C VAL A 287 -24.08 27.53 12.66
N ASP A 288 -25.14 26.93 13.23
CA ASP A 288 -25.78 25.73 12.67
C ASP A 288 -26.83 26.04 11.59
N ARG A 289 -27.05 27.31 11.30
CA ARG A 289 -27.99 27.75 10.26
C ARG A 289 -27.30 28.70 9.29
N LYS A 290 -27.65 28.58 8.00
CA LYS A 290 -27.13 29.47 6.97
C LYS A 290 -27.37 30.94 7.33
N ILE A 291 -26.29 31.73 7.42
CA ILE A 291 -26.36 33.18 7.67
C ILE A 291 -27.06 33.83 6.49
N LYS A 292 -28.19 34.52 6.75
CA LYS A 292 -28.90 35.29 5.73
C LYS A 292 -28.17 36.61 5.46
N LYS A 293 -28.23 37.08 4.22
CA LYS A 293 -27.69 38.38 3.83
C LYS A 293 -28.53 39.48 4.49
N THR A 294 -27.96 40.23 5.44
CA THR A 294 -28.64 41.32 6.15
C THR A 294 -28.03 42.70 5.86
N GLY A 295 -26.90 42.74 5.12
CA GLY A 295 -26.17 43.95 4.79
C GLY A 295 -25.17 43.77 3.65
N ALA A 296 -24.41 44.80 3.33
CA ALA A 296 -23.35 44.77 2.31
C ALA A 296 -22.08 44.07 2.77
N THR A 297 -21.86 44.02 4.08
CA THR A 297 -20.67 43.45 4.72
C THR A 297 -21.05 42.38 5.73
N LEU A 298 -20.15 41.41 5.96
CA LEU A 298 -20.22 40.41 7.01
C LEU A 298 -18.88 40.42 7.75
N GLU A 299 -18.91 40.70 9.05
CA GLU A 299 -17.73 40.59 9.92
C GLU A 299 -17.69 39.21 10.55
N LEU A 300 -16.51 38.57 10.54
CA LEU A 300 -16.26 37.27 11.16
C LEU A 300 -15.13 37.42 12.17
N ALA A 301 -15.40 37.13 13.44
CA ALA A 301 -14.37 36.95 14.43
C ALA A 301 -13.66 35.61 14.18
N LEU A 302 -12.33 35.65 14.11
CA LEU A 302 -11.49 34.48 13.90
C LEU A 302 -10.63 34.22 15.12
N GLU A 303 -10.44 32.95 15.44
CA GLU A 303 -9.50 32.47 16.45
C GLU A 303 -8.49 31.50 15.84
N ARG A 304 -7.33 31.32 16.48
CA ARG A 304 -6.30 30.38 15.99
C ARG A 304 -6.78 28.94 16.10
N THR A 305 -6.47 28.15 15.08
CA THR A 305 -6.63 26.70 15.10
C THR A 305 -5.48 26.02 15.84
N VAL A 306 -5.59 24.73 16.03
CA VAL A 306 -4.52 23.89 16.58
C VAL A 306 -3.39 23.69 15.57
N ASP A 307 -2.15 23.76 16.03
CA ASP A 307 -0.97 23.47 15.20
C ASP A 307 -0.64 21.97 15.31
N VAL A 308 -1.19 21.17 14.42
CA VAL A 308 -1.03 19.70 14.41
C VAL A 308 0.44 19.29 14.34
N LEU A 309 1.25 19.96 13.50
CA LEU A 309 2.68 19.67 13.38
C LEU A 309 3.42 19.95 14.70
N ALA A 310 3.14 21.09 15.35
CA ALA A 310 3.74 21.41 16.64
C ALA A 310 3.28 20.45 17.75
N ALA A 311 2.00 20.05 17.75
CA ALA A 311 1.47 19.09 18.72
C ALA A 311 2.20 17.74 18.63
N VAL A 312 2.42 17.22 17.42
CA VAL A 312 3.18 15.97 17.22
C VAL A 312 4.64 16.13 17.59
N SER A 313 5.30 17.20 17.15
CA SER A 313 6.75 17.38 17.38
C SER A 313 7.12 17.68 18.83
N ALA A 314 6.18 18.16 19.65
CA ALA A 314 6.38 18.43 21.07
C ALA A 314 6.31 17.18 21.97
N ARG A 315 5.87 16.03 21.46
CA ARG A 315 5.73 14.79 22.25
C ARG A 315 7.10 14.21 22.61
N LEU A 316 7.18 13.57 23.77
CA LEU A 316 8.41 12.87 24.19
C LEU A 316 8.65 11.58 23.37
N ASP A 317 7.57 10.91 22.99
CA ASP A 317 7.53 9.69 22.19
C ASP A 317 7.29 9.96 20.67
N ARG A 318 7.69 11.16 20.21
CA ARG A 318 7.44 11.58 18.83
C ARG A 318 8.14 10.68 17.79
N PRO A 319 7.54 10.45 16.63
CA PRO A 319 8.19 9.82 15.49
C PRO A 319 9.29 10.75 14.89
N PHE A 320 9.96 10.29 13.84
CA PHE A 320 10.73 11.16 12.95
C PHE A 320 9.76 12.11 12.24
N VAL A 321 9.92 13.42 12.45
CA VAL A 321 8.93 14.42 12.03
C VAL A 321 9.42 15.21 10.82
N VAL A 322 8.64 15.15 9.75
CA VAL A 322 8.88 15.89 8.50
C VAL A 322 7.79 16.94 8.31
N GLY A 323 8.18 18.20 8.26
CA GLY A 323 7.28 19.32 7.97
C GLY A 323 7.32 19.73 6.49
N PHE A 324 6.26 20.41 6.05
CA PHE A 324 6.23 21.15 4.79
C PHE A 324 6.10 22.65 5.04
N ALA A 325 6.72 23.44 4.17
CA ALA A 325 6.59 24.91 4.16
C ALA A 325 6.33 25.36 2.73
N ALA A 326 5.39 26.29 2.59
CA ALA A 326 5.08 26.98 1.35
C ALA A 326 5.36 28.46 1.59
N GLU A 327 6.42 28.98 0.98
CA GLU A 327 6.92 30.33 1.23
C GLU A 327 6.93 31.12 -0.09
N THR A 328 6.66 32.43 -0.02
CA THR A 328 6.62 33.29 -1.21
C THR A 328 7.96 33.95 -1.51
N HIS A 329 8.86 33.98 -0.55
CA HIS A 329 10.22 34.59 -0.63
C HIS A 329 11.08 34.01 0.50
N ASP A 330 12.40 34.16 0.38
CA ASP A 330 13.39 33.76 1.40
C ASP A 330 13.17 32.36 1.95
N VAL A 331 12.84 31.39 1.04
CA VAL A 331 12.38 30.01 1.34
C VAL A 331 13.31 29.32 2.33
N GLU A 332 14.64 29.38 2.12
CA GLU A 332 15.59 28.72 3.02
C GLU A 332 15.56 29.32 4.43
N HIS A 333 15.52 30.63 4.54
CA HIS A 333 15.52 31.34 5.84
C HIS A 333 14.28 30.95 6.67
N TYR A 334 13.08 31.08 6.09
CA TYR A 334 11.84 30.75 6.81
C TYR A 334 11.70 29.27 7.12
N ALA A 335 12.17 28.41 6.21
CA ALA A 335 12.16 26.98 6.46
C ALA A 335 13.10 26.60 7.62
N ARG A 336 14.30 27.18 7.72
CA ARG A 336 15.20 26.98 8.87
C ARG A 336 14.58 27.43 10.19
N LEU A 337 14.00 28.62 10.22
CA LEU A 337 13.29 29.11 11.42
C LEU A 337 12.17 28.14 11.84
N LYS A 338 11.41 27.61 10.90
CA LYS A 338 10.33 26.65 11.16
C LYS A 338 10.88 25.31 11.64
N LEU A 339 11.96 24.81 11.03
CA LEU A 339 12.66 23.58 11.42
C LEU A 339 13.07 23.65 12.91
N GLU A 340 13.73 24.74 13.30
CA GLU A 340 14.22 24.94 14.67
C GLU A 340 13.08 25.16 15.66
N ARG A 341 12.19 26.11 15.36
CA ARG A 341 11.07 26.46 16.25
C ARG A 341 10.15 25.27 16.55
N LYS A 342 9.90 24.44 15.55
CA LYS A 342 9.04 23.25 15.69
C LYS A 342 9.81 21.97 15.99
N LYS A 343 11.14 22.04 16.16
CA LYS A 343 12.01 20.89 16.46
C LYS A 343 11.82 19.73 15.48
N LEU A 344 11.75 20.02 14.18
CA LEU A 344 11.57 19.02 13.14
C LEU A 344 12.89 18.30 12.85
N ASP A 345 12.80 17.05 12.37
CA ASP A 345 13.97 16.32 11.89
C ASP A 345 14.29 16.71 10.45
N LEU A 346 13.27 17.07 9.67
CA LEU A 346 13.39 17.48 8.29
C LEU A 346 12.25 18.43 7.90
N ILE A 347 12.52 19.38 7.03
CA ILE A 347 11.51 20.24 6.43
C ILE A 347 11.70 20.31 4.91
N ALA A 348 10.62 20.11 4.17
CA ALA A 348 10.55 20.26 2.72
C ALA A 348 9.85 21.60 2.42
N ALA A 349 10.55 22.52 1.79
CA ALA A 349 10.04 23.84 1.49
C ALA A 349 9.94 24.04 -0.03
N ASN A 350 8.86 24.66 -0.48
CA ASN A 350 8.68 25.08 -1.86
C ASN A 350 8.37 26.56 -1.96
N GLU A 351 8.83 27.18 -3.04
CA GLU A 351 8.45 28.54 -3.39
C GLU A 351 7.07 28.53 -4.03
N VAL A 352 6.13 29.27 -3.46
CA VAL A 352 4.78 29.43 -3.98
C VAL A 352 4.55 30.86 -4.44
N GLY A 353 3.76 31.06 -5.51
CA GLY A 353 3.37 32.35 -6.04
C GLY A 353 2.21 32.19 -7.01
N ASP A 354 1.64 33.30 -7.47
CA ASP A 354 0.38 33.31 -8.23
C ASP A 354 0.35 32.40 -9.49
N ASP A 355 1.54 31.99 -9.99
CA ASP A 355 1.66 31.11 -11.16
C ASP A 355 2.54 29.87 -10.97
N LYS A 356 3.11 29.62 -9.78
CA LYS A 356 4.23 28.67 -9.69
C LYS A 356 3.91 27.24 -9.24
N VAL A 357 2.98 26.97 -8.32
CA VAL A 357 2.87 25.61 -7.72
C VAL A 357 1.47 25.09 -7.46
N PHE A 358 0.49 25.96 -7.18
CA PHE A 358 -0.87 25.50 -6.92
C PHE A 358 -1.50 24.94 -8.18
N GLU A 359 -1.96 23.69 -8.14
CA GLU A 359 -2.63 22.95 -9.22
C GLU A 359 -1.74 22.43 -10.37
N LYS A 360 -0.44 22.79 -10.46
CA LYS A 360 0.49 22.22 -11.46
C LYS A 360 0.93 20.81 -11.05
N ASP A 361 1.33 20.02 -12.04
CA ASP A 361 1.81 18.65 -11.83
C ASP A 361 3.31 18.60 -11.49
N ASP A 362 4.05 19.69 -11.70
CA ASP A 362 5.46 19.83 -11.38
C ASP A 362 5.68 20.52 -10.03
N ASN A 363 6.80 20.20 -9.40
CA ASN A 363 7.25 20.80 -8.14
C ASN A 363 8.78 20.83 -8.06
N ALA A 364 9.31 21.65 -7.15
CA ALA A 364 10.68 21.63 -6.68
C ALA A 364 10.67 21.84 -5.17
N LEU A 365 11.50 21.12 -4.43
CA LEU A 365 11.60 21.20 -2.99
C LEU A 365 13.03 21.50 -2.56
N LEU A 366 13.20 22.51 -1.72
CA LEU A 366 14.39 22.65 -0.91
C LEU A 366 14.16 21.89 0.40
N VAL A 367 14.96 20.87 0.65
CA VAL A 367 14.84 20.04 1.83
C VAL A 367 15.98 20.36 2.79
N LEU A 368 15.63 20.70 4.03
CA LEU A 368 16.57 21.09 5.08
C LEU A 368 16.46 20.14 6.27
N TRP A 369 17.60 19.88 6.91
CA TRP A 369 17.71 19.25 8.23
C TRP A 369 18.78 20.00 9.04
N ARG A 370 19.01 19.61 10.28
CA ARG A 370 19.82 20.37 11.23
C ARG A 370 21.15 20.86 10.65
N ASP A 371 21.89 20.00 9.95
CA ASP A 371 23.27 20.22 9.50
C ASP A 371 23.46 20.04 7.99
N GLY A 372 22.35 20.12 7.22
CA GLY A 372 22.45 19.98 5.78
C GLY A 372 21.23 20.43 5.01
N ARG A 373 21.35 20.32 3.69
CA ARG A 373 20.28 20.59 2.73
C ARG A 373 20.43 19.75 1.48
N ARG A 374 19.31 19.59 0.75
CA ARG A 374 19.28 18.99 -0.59
C ARG A 374 18.18 19.63 -1.42
N ASP A 375 18.50 19.99 -2.67
CA ASP A 375 17.52 20.46 -3.64
C ASP A 375 16.96 19.26 -4.41
N LEU A 376 15.62 19.14 -4.49
CA LEU A 376 14.90 18.11 -5.20
C LEU A 376 14.05 18.74 -6.30
N GLY A 377 14.33 18.39 -7.53
CA GLY A 377 13.63 18.91 -8.70
C GLY A 377 14.39 20.00 -9.44
N PRO A 378 13.75 20.65 -10.43
CA PRO A 378 12.32 20.53 -10.80
C PRO A 378 11.94 19.18 -11.43
N GLY A 379 10.74 18.74 -11.18
CA GLY A 379 10.20 17.51 -11.74
C GLY A 379 8.74 17.28 -11.41
N SER A 380 8.16 16.19 -11.95
CA SER A 380 6.79 15.85 -11.60
C SER A 380 6.64 15.61 -10.09
N LYS A 381 5.47 15.91 -9.53
CA LYS A 381 5.20 15.66 -8.10
C LYS A 381 5.48 14.21 -7.68
N THR A 382 5.30 13.27 -8.61
CA THR A 382 5.63 11.86 -8.36
C THR A 382 7.12 11.63 -8.22
N ALA A 383 7.94 12.16 -9.13
CA ALA A 383 9.40 12.04 -9.08
C ALA A 383 9.97 12.74 -7.83
N VAL A 384 9.56 13.98 -7.58
CA VAL A 384 9.99 14.74 -6.40
C VAL A 384 9.59 14.04 -5.09
N ALA A 385 8.40 13.40 -5.05
CA ALA A 385 7.97 12.64 -3.88
C ALA A 385 8.80 11.36 -3.68
N GLN A 386 9.22 10.68 -4.75
CA GLN A 386 10.11 9.53 -4.68
C GLN A 386 11.49 9.93 -4.12
N ASP A 387 12.08 11.00 -4.65
CA ASP A 387 13.36 11.53 -4.18
C ASP A 387 13.28 11.97 -2.72
N LEU A 388 12.19 12.65 -2.34
CA LEU A 388 11.93 13.05 -0.96
C LEU A 388 11.83 11.83 -0.03
N MET A 389 11.11 10.79 -0.41
CA MET A 389 10.98 9.58 0.42
C MET A 389 12.30 8.81 0.51
N GLY A 390 13.11 8.81 -0.54
CA GLY A 390 14.49 8.29 -0.51
C GLY A 390 15.35 9.04 0.50
N LEU A 391 15.30 10.37 0.49
CA LEU A 391 16.02 11.21 1.46
C LEU A 391 15.51 11.01 2.89
N ILE A 392 14.19 10.95 3.09
CA ILE A 392 13.59 10.67 4.41
C ILE A 392 14.10 9.32 4.95
N ALA A 393 14.11 8.29 4.12
CA ALA A 393 14.60 6.96 4.51
C ALA A 393 16.10 7.00 4.89
N GLU A 394 16.93 7.69 4.10
CA GLU A 394 18.34 7.91 4.37
C GLU A 394 18.56 8.61 5.72
N ARG A 395 17.84 9.70 5.97
CA ARG A 395 17.97 10.50 7.21
C ARG A 395 17.40 9.77 8.43
N PHE A 396 16.27 9.08 8.26
CA PHE A 396 15.70 8.24 9.32
C PHE A 396 16.65 7.12 9.75
N ALA A 397 17.32 6.46 8.80
CA ALA A 397 18.31 5.43 9.10
C ALA A 397 19.55 6.00 9.80
N ALA A 398 19.98 7.24 9.46
CA ALA A 398 21.13 7.90 10.06
C ALA A 398 20.90 8.30 11.52
N VAL A 399 19.66 8.65 11.91
CA VAL A 399 19.30 9.00 13.29
C VAL A 399 19.20 7.76 14.19
N GLY A 400 18.99 6.57 13.59
CA GLY A 400 18.84 5.29 14.26
C GLY A 400 17.55 5.16 15.09
N PRO A 401 17.20 3.97 15.58
CA PRO A 401 16.02 3.77 16.47
C PRO A 401 16.26 4.27 17.91
N ALA A 402 17.15 5.22 18.13
CA ALA A 402 17.62 5.66 19.46
C ALA A 402 16.58 6.48 20.25
N VAL A 403 15.45 6.86 19.68
CA VAL A 403 14.43 7.67 20.40
C VAL A 403 13.40 6.79 21.12
N ALA A 404 13.21 5.54 20.73
CA ALA A 404 12.25 4.62 21.37
C ALA A 404 12.77 3.95 22.65
N ALA A 405 14.08 3.99 22.95
CA ALA A 405 14.70 3.28 24.07
C ALA A 405 14.88 4.13 25.35
N ALA A 406 14.71 5.44 25.29
CA ALA A 406 14.93 6.34 26.46
C ALA A 406 13.80 6.34 27.50
N GLY A 407 12.69 5.63 27.22
CA GLY A 407 11.53 5.55 28.14
C GLY A 407 11.47 4.31 29.05
N ALA A 408 12.38 3.34 28.90
CA ALA A 408 12.27 2.05 29.59
C ALA A 408 13.15 1.88 30.83
N ASP A 409 14.06 2.81 31.13
CA ASP A 409 15.06 2.64 32.20
C ASP A 409 14.88 3.55 33.44
N SER A 410 13.69 4.07 33.68
CA SER A 410 13.38 4.83 34.91
C SER A 410 12.32 4.16 35.79
N ARG A 411 12.37 2.82 35.91
CA ARG A 411 11.69 2.10 37.00
C ARG A 411 12.63 1.01 37.53
N LYS A 412 13.51 1.39 38.40
CA LYS A 412 14.04 0.58 39.46
C LYS A 412 13.96 1.37 40.75
#